data_0c87bc471edf63eb87f79697fcb82e40
#
_entry.id   0c87bc471edf63eb87f79697fcb82e40
#
_cell.length_a   1.000
_cell.length_b   1.000
_cell.length_c   1.000
_cell.angle_alpha   90.00
_cell.angle_beta   90.00
_cell.angle_gamma   90.00
#
_symmetry.space_group_name_H-M   'P 1'
#
loop_
_entity.id
_entity.type
_entity.pdbx_description
1 polymer ?
#
loop_
_entity_poly.entity_id
_entity_poly.type
_entity_poly.pdbx_seq_one_letter_code
_entity_poly.pdbx_strand_id
1 'polypeptide(L)'
;MDCMTGLKQFPDKYFELAIVDPQYGIDAPKMSMGTNKHRRKNGYASTSTTEKLRRSGADSSWDSEPPPKEYFQELFRVSQNQIIWGGNYFDLPPTRCVICWDKLQPWNAFSQWEMAWTSFNKPAKMYRISNTGGSNGEEKICSTQKPVALYTKCLTDFAKPGYKILDTHVGSAASLIACYEMGYDYIGFEKDCWTYSKAKERLEAFQAQLSLYKCKYGLVN
;
A
#
# COMPACT_ATOMS: atom_id res chain seq x y z
N MET A 1 -4.63 -8.76 12.51
CA MET A 1 -5.51 -8.10 13.52
C MET A 1 -6.33 -7.05 12.79
N ASP A 2 -7.58 -6.85 13.19
CA ASP A 2 -8.42 -5.76 12.70
C ASP A 2 -7.88 -4.40 13.17
N CYS A 3 -7.78 -3.42 12.27
CA CYS A 3 -7.17 -2.12 12.56
C CYS A 3 -7.95 -1.32 13.60
N MET A 4 -9.30 -1.40 13.61
CA MET A 4 -10.12 -0.68 14.60
C MET A 4 -9.87 -1.18 16.03
N THR A 5 -9.60 -2.47 16.19
CA THR A 5 -9.18 -3.04 17.49
C THR A 5 -7.76 -2.60 17.85
N GLY A 6 -6.86 -2.55 16.85
CA GLY A 6 -5.49 -2.13 17.06
C GLY A 6 -5.35 -0.65 17.42
N LEU A 7 -6.04 0.23 16.70
CA LEU A 7 -5.95 1.69 16.90
C LEU A 7 -6.35 2.13 18.31
N LYS A 8 -7.33 1.46 18.92
CA LYS A 8 -7.77 1.74 20.31
C LYS A 8 -6.67 1.55 21.36
N GLN A 9 -5.59 0.84 21.04
CA GLN A 9 -4.49 0.60 21.98
C GLN A 9 -3.49 1.76 22.04
N PHE A 10 -3.60 2.75 21.13
CA PHE A 10 -2.67 3.86 21.05
C PHE A 10 -3.30 5.15 21.57
N PRO A 11 -2.51 5.97 22.29
CA PRO A 11 -2.96 7.30 22.71
C PRO A 11 -3.09 8.24 21.50
N ASP A 12 -3.72 9.39 21.75
CA ASP A 12 -3.86 10.44 20.75
C ASP A 12 -2.48 10.89 20.23
N LYS A 13 -2.39 11.08 18.91
CA LYS A 13 -1.17 11.59 18.23
C LYS A 13 0.10 10.77 18.47
N TYR A 14 -0.04 9.48 18.75
CA TYR A 14 1.08 8.57 18.98
C TYR A 14 2.00 8.43 17.77
N PHE A 15 1.41 8.41 16.57
CA PHE A 15 2.15 8.32 15.31
C PHE A 15 2.35 9.71 14.70
N GLU A 16 3.56 10.02 14.26
CA GLU A 16 3.83 11.27 13.55
C GLU A 16 3.23 11.27 12.15
N LEU A 17 3.16 10.11 11.51
CA LEU A 17 2.60 9.96 10.16
C LEU A 17 1.89 8.62 9.99
N ALA A 18 0.68 8.66 9.48
CA ALA A 18 0.00 7.50 8.94
C ALA A 18 0.06 7.53 7.40
N ILE A 19 0.46 6.42 6.77
CA ILE A 19 0.41 6.23 5.31
C ILE A 19 -0.45 5.00 5.07
N VAL A 20 -1.67 5.19 4.62
CA VAL A 20 -2.68 4.14 4.58
C VAL A 20 -3.31 3.99 3.19
N ASP A 21 -3.67 2.75 2.84
CA ASP A 21 -4.34 2.39 1.59
C ASP A 21 -5.57 1.54 1.91
N PRO A 22 -6.63 2.13 2.50
CA PRO A 22 -7.81 1.39 2.85
C PRO A 22 -8.61 0.96 1.59
N GLN A 23 -9.50 0.00 1.74
CA GLN A 23 -10.41 -0.42 0.68
C GLN A 23 -11.25 0.76 0.17
N TYR A 24 -11.49 0.81 -1.16
CA TYR A 24 -12.21 1.92 -1.78
C TYR A 24 -13.72 1.65 -1.95
N GLY A 25 -14.16 0.41 -1.77
CA GLY A 25 -15.56 0.01 -2.01
C GLY A 25 -15.93 -0.07 -3.48
N ILE A 26 -14.97 -0.40 -4.35
CA ILE A 26 -15.17 -0.48 -5.80
C ILE A 26 -15.09 -1.90 -6.34
N ASP A 27 -15.09 -2.91 -5.47
CA ASP A 27 -14.97 -4.32 -5.85
C ASP A 27 -13.70 -4.62 -6.70
N ALA A 28 -12.57 -3.98 -6.39
CA ALA A 28 -11.34 -4.11 -7.16
C ALA A 28 -10.94 -5.58 -7.47
N PRO A 29 -11.11 -6.57 -6.58
CA PRO A 29 -10.84 -7.97 -6.87
C PRO A 29 -11.75 -8.57 -7.96
N LYS A 30 -12.93 -8.00 -8.17
CA LYS A 30 -13.88 -8.45 -9.20
C LYS A 30 -13.68 -7.75 -10.54
N MET A 31 -12.91 -6.66 -10.58
CA MET A 31 -12.58 -5.96 -11.81
C MET A 31 -11.79 -6.87 -12.73
N SER A 32 -12.41 -7.30 -13.80
CA SER A 32 -11.77 -8.06 -14.86
C SER A 32 -10.84 -7.09 -15.62
N MET A 33 -9.57 -7.41 -15.72
CA MET A 33 -8.76 -6.96 -16.84
C MET A 33 -9.51 -7.38 -18.08
N GLY A 34 -10.19 -6.45 -18.76
CA GLY A 34 -10.95 -6.77 -19.97
C GLY A 34 -10.20 -7.85 -20.72
N THR A 35 -10.70 -9.06 -20.67
CA THR A 35 -10.13 -10.18 -21.39
C THR A 35 -10.40 -9.88 -22.84
N ASN A 36 -9.48 -9.12 -23.46
CA ASN A 36 -9.34 -9.21 -24.89
C ASN A 36 -9.14 -10.70 -25.13
N LYS A 37 -10.18 -11.34 -25.68
CA LYS A 37 -10.15 -12.70 -26.20
C LYS A 37 -9.16 -12.84 -27.37
N HIS A 38 -8.06 -12.10 -27.35
CA HIS A 38 -6.91 -12.39 -28.17
C HIS A 38 -6.23 -13.61 -27.57
N ARG A 39 -6.89 -14.75 -27.85
CA ARG A 39 -6.29 -16.06 -27.84
C ARG A 39 -4.90 -15.93 -28.46
N ARG A 40 -3.86 -15.89 -27.61
CA ARG A 40 -2.49 -16.00 -28.13
C ARG A 40 -2.48 -17.25 -29.00
N LYS A 41 -1.90 -17.17 -30.21
CA LYS A 41 -1.84 -18.25 -31.20
C LYS A 41 -1.37 -19.61 -30.67
N ASN A 42 -0.85 -19.67 -29.45
CA ASN A 42 -0.27 -20.85 -28.80
C ASN A 42 -1.16 -21.49 -27.70
N GLY A 43 -2.47 -21.17 -27.64
CA GLY A 43 -3.42 -21.93 -26.81
C GLY A 43 -3.35 -21.75 -25.30
N TYR A 44 -2.35 -21.06 -24.76
CA TYR A 44 -2.24 -20.83 -23.32
C TYR A 44 -3.02 -19.59 -22.89
N ALA A 45 -4.11 -19.79 -22.16
CA ALA A 45 -4.82 -18.72 -21.47
C ALA A 45 -3.93 -18.22 -20.32
N SER A 46 -3.49 -16.98 -20.39
CA SER A 46 -2.82 -16.34 -19.26
C SER A 46 -3.86 -16.12 -18.16
N THR A 47 -3.75 -16.83 -17.04
CA THR A 47 -4.58 -16.60 -15.87
C THR A 47 -4.25 -15.22 -15.31
N SER A 48 -5.27 -14.37 -15.04
CA SER A 48 -5.04 -13.06 -14.45
C SER A 48 -4.41 -13.18 -13.05
N THR A 49 -3.68 -12.18 -12.63
CA THR A 49 -3.11 -12.13 -11.26
C THR A 49 -4.19 -12.33 -10.20
N THR A 50 -5.34 -11.68 -10.35
CA THR A 50 -6.50 -11.82 -9.46
C THR A 50 -6.99 -13.26 -9.37
N GLU A 51 -7.11 -13.97 -10.51
CA GLU A 51 -7.55 -15.37 -10.51
C GLU A 51 -6.52 -16.30 -9.86
N LYS A 52 -5.22 -16.05 -10.05
CA LYS A 52 -4.16 -16.80 -9.37
C LYS A 52 -4.25 -16.61 -7.86
N LEU A 53 -4.41 -15.38 -7.40
CA LEU A 53 -4.53 -15.03 -5.97
C LEU A 53 -5.78 -15.67 -5.35
N ARG A 54 -6.94 -15.59 -6.02
CA ARG A 54 -8.16 -16.25 -5.58
C ARG A 54 -7.99 -17.75 -5.42
N ARG A 55 -7.29 -18.42 -6.33
CA ARG A 55 -6.99 -19.85 -6.23
C ARG A 55 -6.02 -20.19 -5.11
N SER A 56 -5.19 -19.28 -4.70
CA SER A 56 -4.24 -19.46 -3.58
C SER A 56 -4.85 -19.14 -2.21
N GLY A 57 -6.13 -18.77 -2.13
CA GLY A 57 -6.85 -18.56 -0.88
C GLY A 57 -6.97 -17.10 -0.43
N ALA A 58 -6.54 -16.13 -1.26
CA ALA A 58 -6.76 -14.71 -0.96
C ALA A 58 -8.26 -14.37 -0.96
N ASP A 59 -8.70 -13.59 0.03
CA ASP A 59 -10.07 -13.06 0.05
C ASP A 59 -10.32 -12.18 -1.18
N SER A 60 -11.51 -12.29 -1.77
CA SER A 60 -11.94 -11.48 -2.91
C SER A 60 -13.06 -10.51 -2.57
N SER A 61 -13.49 -10.45 -1.32
CA SER A 61 -14.58 -9.58 -0.84
C SER A 61 -14.08 -8.33 -0.09
N TRP A 62 -12.78 -8.21 0.11
CA TRP A 62 -12.19 -7.17 0.96
C TRP A 62 -12.50 -5.72 0.52
N ASP A 63 -12.85 -5.48 -0.75
CA ASP A 63 -13.12 -4.15 -1.30
C ASP A 63 -14.61 -3.96 -1.67
N SER A 64 -15.52 -4.60 -0.93
CA SER A 64 -16.97 -4.48 -1.16
C SER A 64 -17.56 -3.17 -0.64
N GLU A 65 -16.97 -2.58 0.39
CA GLU A 65 -17.42 -1.34 1.02
C GLU A 65 -16.21 -0.49 1.46
N PRO A 66 -16.31 0.85 1.42
CA PRO A 66 -15.28 1.71 1.98
C PRO A 66 -15.26 1.60 3.52
N PRO A 67 -14.18 2.05 4.19
CA PRO A 67 -14.13 2.10 5.64
C PRO A 67 -15.22 2.99 6.21
N PRO A 68 -15.78 2.65 7.38
CA PRO A 68 -16.78 3.48 8.03
C PRO A 68 -16.15 4.80 8.54
N LYS A 69 -17.00 5.80 8.80
CA LYS A 69 -16.56 7.13 9.25
C LYS A 69 -15.70 7.08 10.54
N GLU A 70 -16.00 6.15 11.42
CA GLU A 70 -15.30 5.92 12.68
C GLU A 70 -13.84 5.54 12.47
N TYR A 71 -13.53 4.86 11.35
CA TYR A 71 -12.15 4.54 11.00
C TYR A 71 -11.31 5.81 10.79
N PHE A 72 -11.84 6.79 10.05
CA PHE A 72 -11.12 8.05 9.80
C PHE A 72 -10.99 8.87 11.09
N GLN A 73 -12.00 8.84 11.97
CA GLN A 73 -11.93 9.50 13.27
C GLN A 73 -10.79 8.92 14.13
N GLU A 74 -10.69 7.60 14.22
CA GLU A 74 -9.62 6.92 14.94
C GLU A 74 -8.24 7.15 14.28
N LEU A 75 -8.17 7.09 12.96
CA LEU A 75 -6.94 7.38 12.23
C LEU A 75 -6.42 8.79 12.54
N PHE A 76 -7.30 9.79 12.50
CA PHE A 76 -6.97 11.19 12.85
C PHE A 76 -6.67 11.35 14.34
N ARG A 77 -7.29 10.56 15.20
CA ARG A 77 -7.00 10.59 16.65
C ARG A 77 -5.57 10.13 16.92
N VAL A 78 -5.18 8.98 16.42
CA VAL A 78 -3.88 8.35 16.76
C VAL A 78 -2.69 8.92 16.00
N SER A 79 -2.90 9.64 14.88
CA SER A 79 -1.81 10.16 14.05
C SER A 79 -1.84 11.68 13.94
N GLN A 80 -0.64 12.29 13.86
CA GLN A 80 -0.47 13.73 13.70
C GLN A 80 -0.74 14.17 12.26
N ASN A 81 -0.17 13.44 11.30
CA ASN A 81 -0.32 13.67 9.86
C ASN A 81 -0.75 12.40 9.15
N GLN A 82 -1.41 12.55 8.00
CA GLN A 82 -1.95 11.43 7.24
C GLN A 82 -1.66 11.60 5.74
N ILE A 83 -1.41 10.47 5.09
CA ILE A 83 -1.45 10.26 3.64
C ILE A 83 -2.43 9.10 3.41
N ILE A 84 -3.54 9.37 2.74
CA ILE A 84 -4.64 8.41 2.55
C ILE A 84 -4.82 8.19 1.05
N TRP A 85 -4.40 7.03 0.56
CA TRP A 85 -4.59 6.61 -0.83
C TRP A 85 -6.09 6.43 -1.12
N GLY A 86 -6.50 6.72 -2.34
CA GLY A 86 -7.92 6.67 -2.71
C GLY A 86 -8.74 7.81 -2.10
N GLY A 87 -8.13 8.93 -1.74
CA GLY A 87 -8.81 10.04 -1.07
C GLY A 87 -10.02 10.62 -1.81
N ASN A 88 -10.16 10.32 -3.12
CA ASN A 88 -11.33 10.68 -3.92
C ASN A 88 -12.56 9.77 -3.68
N TYR A 89 -12.41 8.67 -2.94
CA TYR A 89 -13.51 7.75 -2.59
C TYR A 89 -14.11 8.03 -1.22
N PHE A 90 -13.52 8.93 -0.43
CA PHE A 90 -13.86 9.15 0.97
C PHE A 90 -14.29 10.60 1.24
N ASP A 91 -15.17 10.77 2.23
CA ASP A 91 -15.57 12.09 2.74
C ASP A 91 -14.46 12.63 3.67
N LEU A 92 -13.44 13.24 3.08
CA LEU A 92 -12.29 13.83 3.77
C LEU A 92 -12.34 15.36 3.70
N PRO A 93 -11.77 16.06 4.70
CA PRO A 93 -11.72 17.51 4.67
C PRO A 93 -10.99 18.07 3.43
N PRO A 94 -11.30 19.27 2.97
CA PRO A 94 -10.53 19.94 1.93
C PRO A 94 -9.04 19.99 2.29
N THR A 95 -8.18 19.72 1.31
CA THR A 95 -6.73 19.78 1.51
C THR A 95 -6.05 20.56 0.39
N ARG A 96 -4.93 21.20 0.72
CA ARG A 96 -4.07 21.85 -0.26
C ARG A 96 -3.10 20.86 -0.92
N CYS A 97 -2.69 19.84 -0.21
CA CYS A 97 -1.67 18.90 -0.67
C CYS A 97 -2.29 17.55 -0.99
N VAL A 98 -2.43 17.27 -2.27
CA VAL A 98 -2.72 15.93 -2.77
C VAL A 98 -1.48 15.35 -3.42
N ILE A 99 -1.36 14.01 -3.43
CA ILE A 99 -0.36 13.31 -4.22
C ILE A 99 -1.09 12.67 -5.41
N CYS A 100 -0.63 12.96 -6.62
CA CYS A 100 -1.04 12.28 -7.83
C CYS A 100 0.05 11.27 -8.20
N TRP A 101 -0.29 9.98 -8.19
CA TRP A 101 0.61 8.93 -8.64
C TRP A 101 0.27 8.50 -10.07
N ASP A 102 1.06 8.97 -11.04
CA ASP A 102 1.05 8.49 -12.41
C ASP A 102 1.72 7.10 -12.45
N LYS A 103 0.92 6.10 -12.79
CA LYS A 103 1.33 4.67 -12.80
C LYS A 103 2.18 4.28 -13.99
N LEU A 104 2.35 5.17 -14.97
CA LEU A 104 3.08 4.91 -16.22
C LEU A 104 2.62 3.64 -16.91
N GLN A 105 1.33 3.32 -16.81
CA GLN A 105 0.76 2.10 -17.37
C GLN A 105 -0.04 2.41 -18.66
N PRO A 106 0.08 1.57 -19.71
CA PRO A 106 -0.51 1.86 -21.00
C PRO A 106 -1.96 1.37 -21.19
N TRP A 107 -2.56 0.73 -20.17
CA TRP A 107 -3.86 0.07 -20.33
C TRP A 107 -5.01 1.02 -20.02
N ASN A 108 -5.82 1.33 -21.03
CA ASN A 108 -6.97 2.25 -20.89
C ASN A 108 -8.10 1.72 -19.99
N ALA A 109 -8.14 0.41 -19.73
CA ALA A 109 -9.15 -0.20 -18.87
C ALA A 109 -8.88 0.01 -17.37
N PHE A 110 -7.73 0.55 -17.01
CA PHE A 110 -7.34 0.82 -15.61
C PHE A 110 -7.05 2.29 -15.41
N SER A 111 -7.29 2.74 -14.20
CA SER A 111 -6.89 4.08 -13.77
C SER A 111 -5.42 4.32 -14.08
N GLN A 112 -5.13 5.36 -14.87
CA GLN A 112 -3.76 5.75 -15.23
C GLN A 112 -3.01 6.35 -14.05
N TRP A 113 -3.74 6.91 -13.08
CA TRP A 113 -3.20 7.51 -11.88
C TRP A 113 -4.08 7.25 -10.66
N GLU A 114 -3.53 7.41 -9.48
CA GLU A 114 -4.24 7.39 -8.21
C GLU A 114 -3.95 8.63 -7.40
N MET A 115 -4.92 9.05 -6.61
CA MET A 115 -4.80 10.20 -5.72
C MET A 115 -4.62 9.72 -4.27
N ALA A 116 -3.66 10.33 -3.56
CA ALA A 116 -3.69 10.34 -2.10
C ALA A 116 -4.07 11.72 -1.58
N TRP A 117 -5.02 11.75 -0.66
CA TRP A 117 -5.31 12.91 0.18
C TRP A 117 -4.22 13.01 1.25
N THR A 118 -3.82 14.24 1.61
CA THR A 118 -2.89 14.43 2.74
C THR A 118 -3.37 15.53 3.67
N SER A 119 -3.00 15.45 4.96
CA SER A 119 -3.27 16.50 5.95
C SER A 119 -2.27 17.67 5.89
N PHE A 120 -1.28 17.59 5.00
CA PHE A 120 -0.21 18.57 4.96
C PHE A 120 -0.60 19.87 4.25
N ASN A 121 -0.20 21.00 4.81
CA ASN A 121 -0.31 22.31 4.14
C ASN A 121 0.93 22.59 3.27
N LYS A 122 1.05 21.85 2.16
CA LYS A 122 2.13 21.94 1.18
C LYS A 122 1.55 22.02 -0.24
N PRO A 123 2.33 22.39 -1.27
CA PRO A 123 1.92 22.22 -2.67
C PRO A 123 1.68 20.75 -3.01
N ALA A 124 0.73 20.49 -3.90
CA ALA A 124 0.48 19.16 -4.44
C ALA A 124 1.72 18.53 -5.08
N LYS A 125 1.81 17.20 -5.04
CA LYS A 125 2.93 16.42 -5.58
C LYS A 125 2.47 15.51 -6.71
N MET A 126 3.35 15.31 -7.69
CA MET A 126 3.18 14.28 -8.71
C MET A 126 4.34 13.29 -8.64
N TYR A 127 4.00 12.00 -8.55
CA TYR A 127 4.95 10.90 -8.58
C TYR A 127 4.75 10.09 -9.86
N ARG A 128 5.81 9.86 -10.59
CA ARG A 128 5.82 9.03 -11.80
C ARG A 128 6.59 7.76 -11.51
N ILE A 129 5.87 6.71 -11.14
CA ILE A 129 6.44 5.44 -10.70
C ILE A 129 5.62 4.32 -11.34
N SER A 130 6.25 3.44 -12.10
CA SER A 130 5.54 2.33 -12.74
C SER A 130 4.86 1.42 -11.71
N ASN A 131 3.59 1.07 -11.95
CA ASN A 131 2.88 0.07 -11.17
C ASN A 131 3.21 -1.36 -11.60
N THR A 132 3.90 -1.53 -12.71
CA THR A 132 4.45 -2.83 -13.13
C THR A 132 5.63 -3.20 -12.25
N GLY A 133 5.50 -2.99 -10.95
CA GLY A 133 6.52 -3.17 -9.91
C GLY A 133 7.13 -4.55 -9.80
N GLY A 134 6.84 -5.39 -10.70
CA GLY A 134 7.53 -6.62 -10.94
C GLY A 134 8.65 -6.53 -11.98
N SER A 135 9.19 -5.35 -12.27
CA SER A 135 10.42 -5.28 -13.08
C SER A 135 11.59 -6.05 -12.44
N ASN A 136 11.49 -6.36 -11.16
CA ASN A 136 12.45 -7.16 -10.41
C ASN A 136 12.00 -8.62 -10.19
N GLY A 137 10.93 -9.09 -10.84
CA GLY A 137 10.45 -10.47 -10.69
C GLY A 137 9.72 -10.77 -9.38
N GLU A 138 9.36 -9.75 -8.60
CA GLU A 138 8.61 -9.94 -7.35
C GLU A 138 7.21 -10.52 -7.62
N GLU A 139 6.86 -11.57 -6.90
CA GLU A 139 5.53 -12.15 -6.91
C GLU A 139 4.52 -11.17 -6.30
N LYS A 140 3.39 -10.92 -7.00
CA LYS A 140 2.32 -10.08 -6.44
C LYS A 140 1.52 -10.86 -5.40
N ILE A 141 1.46 -10.33 -4.20
CA ILE A 141 0.65 -10.82 -3.09
C ILE A 141 -0.80 -10.34 -3.22
N CYS A 142 -1.02 -9.14 -3.72
CA CYS A 142 -2.36 -8.63 -4.00
C CYS A 142 -2.43 -7.99 -5.40
N SER A 143 -3.65 -7.95 -5.97
CA SER A 143 -3.88 -7.42 -7.32
C SER A 143 -3.62 -5.93 -7.42
N THR A 144 -3.83 -5.20 -6.33
CA THR A 144 -3.68 -3.74 -6.20
C THR A 144 -2.36 -3.32 -5.56
N GLN A 145 -1.40 -4.24 -5.46
CA GLN A 145 -0.10 -4.00 -4.81
C GLN A 145 0.58 -2.74 -5.35
N LYS A 146 0.79 -1.78 -4.46
CA LYS A 146 1.59 -0.57 -4.73
C LYS A 146 3.09 -0.89 -4.64
N PRO A 147 3.95 -0.23 -5.43
CA PRO A 147 5.40 -0.47 -5.39
C PRO A 147 6.03 0.14 -4.12
N VAL A 148 7.07 -0.51 -3.59
CA VAL A 148 7.84 0.00 -2.44
C VAL A 148 8.37 1.42 -2.71
N ALA A 149 8.87 1.68 -3.93
CA ALA A 149 9.37 3.00 -4.34
C ALA A 149 8.36 4.14 -4.16
N LEU A 150 7.04 3.85 -4.23
CA LEU A 150 6.00 4.84 -3.99
C LEU A 150 5.97 5.27 -2.52
N TYR A 151 6.06 4.31 -1.61
CA TYR A 151 6.11 4.57 -0.16
C TYR A 151 7.44 5.22 0.24
N THR A 152 8.56 4.79 -0.33
CA THR A 152 9.88 5.44 -0.15
C THR A 152 9.80 6.93 -0.53
N LYS A 153 9.12 7.23 -1.65
CA LYS A 153 8.92 8.63 -2.08
C LYS A 153 8.02 9.42 -1.13
N CYS A 154 6.96 8.81 -0.62
CA CYS A 154 6.10 9.43 0.41
C CYS A 154 6.91 9.75 1.68
N LEU A 155 7.69 8.78 2.17
CA LEU A 155 8.53 8.96 3.36
C LEU A 155 9.58 10.06 3.15
N THR A 156 10.25 10.08 1.99
CA THR A 156 11.25 11.11 1.64
C THR A 156 10.67 12.52 1.68
N ASP A 157 9.44 12.72 1.17
CA ASP A 157 8.84 14.05 1.04
C ASP A 157 8.11 14.52 2.31
N PHE A 158 7.66 13.59 3.17
CA PHE A 158 6.73 13.90 4.26
C PHE A 158 7.18 13.43 5.65
N ALA A 159 8.06 12.45 5.76
CA ALA A 159 8.56 11.99 7.06
C ALA A 159 9.86 12.70 7.45
N LYS A 160 10.14 12.73 8.75
CA LYS A 160 11.41 13.19 9.32
C LYS A 160 12.06 12.06 10.11
N PRO A 161 13.38 12.05 10.28
CA PRO A 161 14.06 11.07 11.13
C PRO A 161 13.40 10.96 12.51
N GLY A 162 13.23 9.73 13.00
CA GLY A 162 12.61 9.44 14.28
C GLY A 162 11.06 9.40 14.28
N TYR A 163 10.40 9.59 13.12
CA TYR A 163 8.95 9.39 13.04
C TYR A 163 8.59 7.92 13.22
N LYS A 164 7.47 7.70 13.91
CA LYS A 164 6.75 6.41 13.94
C LYS A 164 5.67 6.44 12.89
N ILE A 165 5.71 5.45 12.01
CA ILE A 165 4.82 5.36 10.84
C ILE A 165 3.73 4.31 11.12
N LEU A 166 2.51 4.65 10.77
CA LEU A 166 1.36 3.75 10.87
C LEU A 166 0.87 3.36 9.47
N ASP A 167 0.65 2.06 9.25
CA ASP A 167 -0.15 1.56 8.13
C ASP A 167 -1.26 0.64 8.64
N THR A 168 -2.51 1.00 8.40
CA THR A 168 -3.68 0.26 8.88
C THR A 168 -4.16 -0.83 7.93
N HIS A 169 -3.62 -0.88 6.70
CA HIS A 169 -4.01 -1.81 5.64
C HIS A 169 -2.76 -2.26 4.87
N VAL A 170 -1.92 -3.04 5.55
CA VAL A 170 -0.57 -3.40 5.09
C VAL A 170 -0.54 -4.08 3.73
N GLY A 171 -1.54 -4.90 3.42
CA GLY A 171 -1.60 -5.62 2.16
C GLY A 171 -0.32 -6.40 1.88
N SER A 172 0.47 -5.97 0.91
CA SER A 172 1.71 -6.63 0.51
C SER A 172 2.96 -6.25 1.31
N ALA A 173 2.84 -5.49 2.39
CA ALA A 173 3.92 -4.93 3.19
C ALA A 173 4.86 -3.94 2.47
N ALA A 174 4.45 -3.36 1.34
CA ALA A 174 5.30 -2.43 0.60
C ALA A 174 5.65 -1.17 1.42
N SER A 175 4.71 -0.65 2.22
CA SER A 175 4.91 0.46 3.16
C SER A 175 5.91 0.11 4.26
N LEU A 176 5.78 -1.08 4.86
CA LEU A 176 6.65 -1.54 5.95
C LEU A 176 8.07 -1.80 5.48
N ILE A 177 8.23 -2.33 4.25
CA ILE A 177 9.54 -2.51 3.61
C ILE A 177 10.21 -1.15 3.42
N ALA A 178 9.50 -0.14 2.91
CA ALA A 178 10.03 1.21 2.75
C ALA A 178 10.43 1.83 4.10
N CYS A 179 9.61 1.64 5.14
CA CYS A 179 9.93 2.11 6.50
C CYS A 179 11.21 1.45 7.03
N TYR A 180 11.31 0.12 6.92
CA TYR A 180 12.49 -0.62 7.36
C TYR A 180 13.77 -0.20 6.62
N GLU A 181 13.68 -0.08 5.29
CA GLU A 181 14.81 0.36 4.45
C GLU A 181 15.33 1.74 4.84
N MET A 182 14.42 2.65 5.19
CA MET A 182 14.73 4.03 5.54
C MET A 182 14.97 4.27 7.04
N GLY A 183 14.88 3.22 7.88
CA GLY A 183 15.18 3.30 9.31
C GLY A 183 14.10 3.98 10.15
N TYR A 184 12.84 3.91 9.74
CA TYR A 184 11.71 4.39 10.53
C TYR A 184 11.14 3.29 11.43
N ASP A 185 10.67 3.66 12.62
CA ASP A 185 9.80 2.83 13.43
C ASP A 185 8.43 2.73 12.76
N TYR A 186 7.82 1.56 12.76
CA TYR A 186 6.52 1.36 12.11
C TYR A 186 5.64 0.34 12.81
N ILE A 187 4.34 0.54 12.68
CA ILE A 187 3.32 -0.44 13.06
C ILE A 187 2.37 -0.60 11.88
N GLY A 188 2.04 -1.86 11.57
CA GLY A 188 1.13 -2.20 10.49
C GLY A 188 0.05 -3.19 10.94
N PHE A 189 -1.16 -3.05 10.38
CA PHE A 189 -2.28 -3.96 10.59
C PHE A 189 -2.69 -4.62 9.29
N GLU A 190 -2.91 -5.93 9.35
CA GLU A 190 -3.51 -6.73 8.29
C GLU A 190 -4.53 -7.67 8.92
N LYS A 191 -5.75 -7.67 8.38
CA LYS A 191 -6.87 -8.46 8.89
C LYS A 191 -6.93 -9.84 8.27
N ASP A 192 -6.67 -9.93 6.97
CA ASP A 192 -6.70 -11.19 6.24
C ASP A 192 -5.49 -12.06 6.59
N CYS A 193 -5.74 -13.27 7.09
CA CYS A 193 -4.68 -14.16 7.56
C CYS A 193 -3.73 -14.63 6.46
N TRP A 194 -4.24 -14.84 5.24
CA TRP A 194 -3.43 -15.27 4.12
C TRP A 194 -2.52 -14.12 3.67
N THR A 195 -3.08 -12.93 3.47
CA THR A 195 -2.34 -11.71 3.11
C THR A 195 -1.30 -11.38 4.18
N TYR A 196 -1.67 -11.47 5.46
CA TYR A 196 -0.75 -11.26 6.57
C TYR A 196 0.45 -12.22 6.52
N SER A 197 0.20 -13.53 6.30
CA SER A 197 1.30 -14.51 6.21
C SER A 197 2.24 -14.18 5.07
N LYS A 198 1.72 -13.86 3.89
CA LYS A 198 2.52 -13.50 2.72
C LYS A 198 3.27 -12.18 2.87
N ALA A 199 2.63 -11.18 3.46
CA ALA A 199 3.26 -9.90 3.77
C ALA A 199 4.42 -10.07 4.76
N LYS A 200 4.21 -10.88 5.80
CA LYS A 200 5.24 -11.21 6.79
C LYS A 200 6.43 -11.93 6.17
N GLU A 201 6.18 -13.00 5.40
CA GLU A 201 7.24 -13.73 4.67
C GLU A 201 8.06 -12.78 3.79
N ARG A 202 7.39 -11.88 3.05
CA ARG A 202 8.04 -10.91 2.18
C ARG A 202 8.91 -9.91 2.94
N LEU A 203 8.39 -9.37 4.05
CA LEU A 203 9.12 -8.42 4.90
C LEU A 203 10.35 -9.09 5.53
N GLU A 204 10.21 -10.28 6.10
CA GLU A 204 11.30 -11.04 6.71
C GLU A 204 12.40 -11.40 5.69
N ALA A 205 12.01 -11.81 4.48
CA ALA A 205 12.95 -12.07 3.39
C ALA A 205 13.74 -10.81 3.00
N PHE A 206 13.08 -9.65 2.90
CA PHE A 206 13.73 -8.38 2.62
C PHE A 206 14.71 -7.98 3.74
N GLN A 207 14.30 -8.13 4.99
CA GLN A 207 15.13 -7.83 6.16
C GLN A 207 16.40 -8.70 6.18
N ALA A 208 16.24 -10.01 5.93
CA ALA A 208 17.36 -10.94 5.86
C ALA A 208 18.33 -10.58 4.72
N GLN A 209 17.80 -10.26 3.53
CA GLN A 209 18.62 -9.85 2.39
C GLN A 209 19.42 -8.58 2.68
N LEU A 210 18.79 -7.56 3.26
CA LEU A 210 19.45 -6.30 3.59
C LEU A 210 20.52 -6.49 4.67
N SER A 211 20.25 -7.34 5.67
CA SER A 211 21.23 -7.68 6.73
C SER A 211 22.46 -8.35 6.14
N LEU A 212 22.28 -9.34 5.25
CA LEU A 212 23.39 -10.01 4.55
C LEU A 212 24.19 -9.02 3.69
N TYR A 213 23.51 -8.11 3.00
CA TYR A 213 24.17 -7.08 2.20
C TYR A 213 25.02 -6.15 3.08
N LYS A 214 24.45 -5.64 4.19
CA LYS A 214 25.17 -4.80 5.15
C LYS A 214 26.40 -5.53 5.72
N CYS A 215 26.26 -6.79 6.12
CA CYS A 215 27.36 -7.61 6.62
C CYS A 215 28.48 -7.77 5.56
N LYS A 216 28.11 -8.09 4.31
CA LYS A 216 29.07 -8.30 3.22
C LYS A 216 29.90 -7.06 2.89
N TYR A 217 29.33 -5.86 3.03
CA TYR A 217 29.99 -4.60 2.68
C TYR A 217 30.45 -3.77 3.88
N GLY A 218 30.40 -4.33 5.10
CA GLY A 218 30.86 -3.66 6.32
C GLY A 218 30.05 -2.41 6.70
N LEU A 219 28.80 -2.32 6.21
CA LEU A 219 27.88 -1.23 6.53
C LEU A 219 27.20 -1.55 7.87
N VAL A 220 27.92 -1.36 8.97
CA VAL A 220 27.37 -1.46 10.33
C VAL A 220 26.74 -0.11 10.67
N ASN A 221 25.52 -0.15 11.24
CA ASN A 221 24.89 1.05 11.82
C ASN A 221 25.60 1.45 13.10
#